data_9eefe7c929d67205290bbebf704ac53c
#
_entry.id   9eefe7c929d67205290bbebf704ac53c
#
_cell.length_a   1.000
_cell.length_b   1.000
_cell.length_c   1.000
_cell.angle_alpha   90.00
_cell.angle_beta   90.00
_cell.angle_gamma   90.00
#
_symmetry.space_group_name_H-M   'P 1'
#
loop_
_entity.id
_entity.type
_entity.pdbx_description
1 polymer ?
#
loop_
_entity_poly.entity_id
_entity_poly.type
_entity_poly.pdbx_seq_one_letter_code
_entity_poly.pdbx_strand_id
1 'polypeptide(L)'
;MSRVLIAVTHLLGAGHLTRAAALARAFAAAGHGVTLVSGGMPAALPRLSGIRLVQLPPVRIVGTAFTALLDPEGAPVAAERLAARRARLLDALAEAAPEAVITELHPFGRRVLAGEFDALVEAARARRPRPLILASVRDVLARPSRPERIAATGARLAAAFDGVLVHGDPDLLPLGASWPVDAALAARLAYTGYVDEAEAPPGAAALPGPAGPRAGIVVSGGSSAAGLPLQTAALRAAALDPGLSWRVLVGRAVPEADFLRLRAEAPPNARVERARPDFRALLAGAALSVSQAGYNTVVDLLRSGCPALLVPFEAGHETEQRLRAETLAARGLARVLPEAELGPARLADAAAAAHARAAAL
;
A
#
# COMPACT_ATOMS: atom_id res chain seq x y z
N MET A 1 23.42 18.29 0.02
CA MET A 1 22.02 18.53 0.41
C MET A 1 21.26 18.84 -0.86
N SER A 2 20.37 17.95 -1.32
CA SER A 2 19.59 18.13 -2.55
C SER A 2 18.13 18.44 -2.22
N ARG A 3 17.41 19.04 -3.16
CA ARG A 3 15.96 19.28 -3.04
C ARG A 3 15.19 18.25 -3.84
N VAL A 4 14.22 17.61 -3.20
CA VAL A 4 13.39 16.55 -3.80
C VAL A 4 11.93 16.99 -3.78
N LEU A 5 11.23 16.86 -4.91
CA LEU A 5 9.79 17.00 -5.00
C LEU A 5 9.16 15.64 -5.25
N ILE A 6 8.21 15.24 -4.41
CA ILE A 6 7.43 14.00 -4.57
C ILE A 6 5.99 14.38 -4.84
N ALA A 7 5.46 13.99 -5.99
CA ALA A 7 4.06 14.25 -6.38
C ALA A 7 3.24 12.97 -6.31
N VAL A 8 2.17 12.99 -5.51
CA VAL A 8 1.26 11.86 -5.29
C VAL A 8 -0.19 12.31 -5.34
N THR A 9 -1.05 11.55 -6.01
CA THR A 9 -2.51 11.69 -5.90
C THR A 9 -3.11 10.33 -5.58
N HIS A 10 -3.49 10.14 -4.32
CA HIS A 10 -4.27 8.97 -3.91
C HIS A 10 -5.76 9.23 -4.20
N LEU A 11 -6.45 8.22 -4.67
CA LEU A 11 -7.86 8.34 -5.08
C LEU A 11 -8.79 7.47 -4.21
N LEU A 12 -8.29 6.31 -3.79
CA LEU A 12 -8.98 5.37 -2.91
C LEU A 12 -8.02 4.96 -1.79
N GLY A 13 -8.38 5.25 -0.55
CA GLY A 13 -7.50 5.01 0.60
C GLY A 13 -6.24 5.88 0.58
N ALA A 14 -5.46 5.87 1.64
CA ALA A 14 -4.28 6.71 1.82
C ALA A 14 -2.94 6.01 1.51
N GLY A 15 -2.93 4.74 1.11
CA GLY A 15 -1.71 3.92 1.00
C GLY A 15 -0.63 4.51 0.09
N HIS A 16 -1.00 5.14 -1.03
CA HIS A 16 -0.02 5.82 -1.90
C HIS A 16 0.57 7.06 -1.23
N LEU A 17 -0.25 7.80 -0.47
CA LEU A 17 0.20 8.99 0.24
C LEU A 17 1.08 8.63 1.43
N THR A 18 0.74 7.58 2.19
CA THR A 18 1.55 7.14 3.34
C THR A 18 2.92 6.64 2.89
N ARG A 19 2.99 5.93 1.75
CA ARG A 19 4.27 5.53 1.15
C ARG A 19 5.07 6.73 0.67
N ALA A 20 4.47 7.67 -0.06
CA ALA A 20 5.15 8.90 -0.48
C ALA A 20 5.66 9.71 0.72
N ALA A 21 4.89 9.76 1.82
CA ALA A 21 5.32 10.38 3.07
C ALA A 21 6.48 9.63 3.75
N ALA A 22 6.51 8.29 3.68
CA ALA A 22 7.62 7.49 4.19
C ALA A 22 8.91 7.76 3.40
N LEU A 23 8.82 7.81 2.08
CA LEU A 23 9.94 8.22 1.23
C LEU A 23 10.40 9.65 1.54
N ALA A 24 9.46 10.59 1.69
CA ALA A 24 9.77 11.97 2.06
C ALA A 24 10.53 12.06 3.39
N ARG A 25 10.12 11.29 4.41
CA ARG A 25 10.82 11.20 5.69
C ARG A 25 12.23 10.62 5.55
N ALA A 26 12.39 9.58 4.72
CA ALA A 26 13.69 8.97 4.48
C ALA A 26 14.67 9.98 3.82
N PHE A 27 14.21 10.72 2.82
CA PHE A 27 15.01 11.79 2.20
C PHE A 27 15.33 12.91 3.19
N ALA A 28 14.35 13.35 3.99
CA ALA A 28 14.58 14.40 5.00
C ALA A 28 15.57 13.94 6.08
N ALA A 29 15.48 12.69 6.54
CA ALA A 29 16.41 12.08 7.49
C ALA A 29 17.83 11.97 6.92
N ALA A 30 17.97 11.80 5.61
CA ALA A 30 19.26 11.85 4.90
C ALA A 30 19.77 13.28 4.64
N GLY A 31 19.10 14.31 5.16
CA GLY A 31 19.52 15.70 5.05
C GLY A 31 19.09 16.41 3.76
N HIS A 32 18.16 15.87 3.01
CA HIS A 32 17.60 16.52 1.82
C HIS A 32 16.42 17.43 2.16
N GLY A 33 16.26 18.53 1.42
CA GLY A 33 15.06 19.37 1.47
C GLY A 33 13.92 18.72 0.68
N VAL A 34 12.78 18.47 1.30
CA VAL A 34 11.68 17.70 0.65
C VAL A 34 10.40 18.52 0.55
N THR A 35 9.82 18.53 -0.65
CA THR A 35 8.45 19.01 -0.90
C THR A 35 7.59 17.82 -1.31
N LEU A 36 6.57 17.51 -0.50
CA LEU A 36 5.55 16.49 -0.79
C LEU A 36 4.29 17.18 -1.31
N VAL A 37 3.90 16.88 -2.54
CA VAL A 37 2.68 17.41 -3.16
C VAL A 37 1.61 16.34 -3.14
N SER A 38 0.49 16.59 -2.44
CA SER A 38 -0.64 15.66 -2.31
C SER A 38 -1.85 16.17 -3.08
N GLY A 39 -2.40 15.34 -3.98
CA GLY A 39 -3.54 15.71 -4.81
C GLY A 39 -4.86 14.98 -4.47
N GLY A 40 -4.84 14.02 -3.54
CA GLY A 40 -6.05 13.35 -3.04
C GLY A 40 -6.72 14.11 -1.89
N MET A 41 -7.73 13.51 -1.28
CA MET A 41 -8.38 14.07 -0.09
C MET A 41 -7.36 14.24 1.04
N PRO A 42 -7.44 15.31 1.86
CA PRO A 42 -6.60 15.44 3.02
C PRO A 42 -6.71 14.20 3.93
N ALA A 43 -5.58 13.66 4.33
CA ALA A 43 -5.51 12.50 5.21
C ALA A 43 -4.51 12.78 6.35
N ALA A 44 -4.77 12.16 7.51
CA ALA A 44 -3.83 12.23 8.61
C ALA A 44 -2.53 11.52 8.20
N LEU A 45 -1.44 12.26 8.21
CA LEU A 45 -0.10 11.76 7.94
C LEU A 45 0.70 11.68 9.25
N PRO A 46 1.63 10.74 9.36
CA PRO A 46 2.66 10.77 10.39
C PRO A 46 3.44 12.08 10.33
N ARG A 47 4.21 12.37 11.37
CA ARG A 47 5.01 13.62 11.46
C ARG A 47 5.79 13.90 10.17
N LEU A 48 5.58 15.10 9.62
CA LEU A 48 6.28 15.61 8.45
C LEU A 48 7.31 16.67 8.84
N SER A 49 8.03 16.47 9.95
CA SER A 49 9.05 17.42 10.41
C SER A 49 10.10 17.63 9.33
N GLY A 50 10.34 18.89 8.95
CA GLY A 50 11.29 19.25 7.89
C GLY A 50 10.82 18.99 6.47
N ILE A 51 9.55 18.55 6.27
CA ILE A 51 8.95 18.30 4.97
C ILE A 51 7.89 19.35 4.68
N ARG A 52 8.00 20.02 3.54
CA ARG A 52 6.98 20.95 3.07
C ARG A 52 5.85 20.17 2.40
N LEU A 53 4.66 20.21 2.99
CA LEU A 53 3.47 19.63 2.37
C LEU A 53 2.73 20.69 1.54
N VAL A 54 2.44 20.36 0.28
CA VAL A 54 1.62 21.16 -0.63
C VAL A 54 0.37 20.35 -0.98
N GLN A 55 -0.80 20.86 -0.61
CA GLN A 55 -2.08 20.25 -0.96
C GLN A 55 -2.60 20.88 -2.25
N LEU A 56 -2.87 20.05 -3.26
CA LEU A 56 -3.63 20.46 -4.46
C LEU A 56 -5.13 20.49 -4.15
N PRO A 57 -5.95 21.21 -4.91
CA PRO A 57 -7.40 21.05 -4.86
C PRO A 57 -7.77 19.57 -4.91
N PRO A 58 -8.37 18.99 -3.86
CA PRO A 58 -8.47 17.55 -3.73
C PRO A 58 -9.44 16.93 -4.71
N VAL A 59 -9.15 15.67 -5.10
CA VAL A 59 -10.04 14.82 -5.90
C VAL A 59 -10.09 13.42 -5.29
N ARG A 60 -11.18 12.71 -5.55
CA ARG A 60 -11.42 11.34 -5.09
C ARG A 60 -12.15 10.51 -6.13
N ILE A 61 -12.32 9.23 -5.87
CA ILE A 61 -13.24 8.33 -6.57
C ILE A 61 -14.14 7.63 -5.54
N VAL A 62 -15.21 7.02 -6.04
CA VAL A 62 -16.06 6.13 -5.25
C VAL A 62 -15.99 4.73 -5.86
N GLY A 63 -15.88 3.72 -5.01
CA GLY A 63 -15.73 2.33 -5.46
C GLY A 63 -14.44 2.12 -6.27
N THR A 64 -14.51 1.32 -7.33
CA THR A 64 -13.39 0.99 -8.22
C THR A 64 -13.46 1.70 -9.59
N ALA A 65 -14.32 2.71 -9.73
CA ALA A 65 -14.49 3.45 -10.98
C ALA A 65 -13.38 4.51 -11.16
N PHE A 66 -12.16 4.09 -11.49
CA PHE A 66 -10.99 4.97 -11.66
C PHE A 66 -11.06 5.94 -12.85
N THR A 67 -12.16 5.94 -13.60
CA THR A 67 -12.38 6.84 -14.74
C THR A 67 -13.21 8.08 -14.39
N ALA A 68 -13.92 8.07 -13.27
CA ALA A 68 -14.78 9.16 -12.82
C ALA A 68 -14.18 9.85 -11.60
N LEU A 69 -13.56 11.01 -11.81
CA LEU A 69 -13.08 11.85 -10.72
C LEU A 69 -14.21 12.65 -10.11
N LEU A 70 -14.24 12.68 -8.79
CA LEU A 70 -15.17 13.49 -8.00
C LEU A 70 -14.39 14.51 -7.19
N ASP A 71 -15.03 15.64 -6.94
CA ASP A 71 -14.58 16.64 -5.98
C ASP A 71 -14.85 16.18 -4.52
N PRO A 72 -14.47 16.95 -3.50
CA PRO A 72 -14.75 16.63 -2.11
C PRO A 72 -16.24 16.45 -1.80
N GLU A 73 -17.09 17.22 -2.46
CA GLU A 73 -18.54 17.24 -2.29
C GLU A 73 -19.23 16.04 -2.98
N GLY A 74 -18.51 15.35 -3.88
CA GLY A 74 -19.00 14.18 -4.61
C GLY A 74 -19.58 14.49 -5.98
N ALA A 75 -19.43 15.72 -6.46
CA ALA A 75 -19.78 16.09 -7.82
C ALA A 75 -18.65 15.72 -8.81
N PRO A 76 -18.95 15.48 -10.10
CA PRO A 76 -17.92 15.32 -11.13
C PRO A 76 -16.94 16.50 -11.14
N VAL A 77 -15.66 16.20 -11.25
CA VAL A 77 -14.61 17.23 -11.23
C VAL A 77 -14.74 18.16 -12.43
N ALA A 78 -14.89 19.46 -12.16
CA ALA A 78 -14.92 20.51 -13.18
C ALA A 78 -13.54 20.78 -13.80
N ALA A 79 -13.51 21.26 -15.04
CA ALA A 79 -12.28 21.59 -15.76
C ALA A 79 -11.43 22.65 -15.03
N GLU A 80 -12.09 23.63 -14.38
CA GLU A 80 -11.46 24.69 -13.60
C GLU A 80 -10.68 24.10 -12.41
N ARG A 81 -11.20 23.07 -11.73
CA ARG A 81 -10.50 22.39 -10.65
C ARG A 81 -9.24 21.67 -11.16
N LEU A 82 -9.32 21.00 -12.32
CA LEU A 82 -8.16 20.37 -12.95
C LEU A 82 -7.11 21.40 -13.36
N ALA A 83 -7.52 22.54 -13.88
CA ALA A 83 -6.63 23.66 -14.22
C ALA A 83 -5.95 24.23 -12.96
N ALA A 84 -6.70 24.48 -11.88
CA ALA A 84 -6.16 24.97 -10.62
C ALA A 84 -5.17 23.98 -9.98
N ARG A 85 -5.44 22.67 -10.06
CA ARG A 85 -4.53 21.60 -9.61
C ARG A 85 -3.21 21.67 -10.36
N ARG A 86 -3.29 21.71 -11.71
CA ARG A 86 -2.10 21.78 -12.57
C ARG A 86 -1.29 23.04 -12.30
N ALA A 87 -1.93 24.20 -12.17
CA ALA A 87 -1.25 25.45 -11.83
C ALA A 87 -0.52 25.33 -10.49
N ARG A 88 -1.22 24.87 -9.44
CA ARG A 88 -0.61 24.71 -8.10
C ARG A 88 0.54 23.71 -8.05
N LEU A 89 0.47 22.64 -8.88
CA LEU A 89 1.54 21.65 -9.01
C LEU A 89 2.78 22.27 -9.66
N LEU A 90 2.60 23.10 -10.69
CA LEU A 90 3.69 23.80 -11.37
C LEU A 90 4.29 24.91 -10.48
N ASP A 91 3.48 25.61 -9.69
CA ASP A 91 3.95 26.55 -8.69
C ASP A 91 4.83 25.83 -7.64
N ALA A 92 4.38 24.67 -7.16
CA ALA A 92 5.17 23.87 -6.22
C ALA A 92 6.52 23.44 -6.81
N LEU A 93 6.57 23.09 -8.11
CA LEU A 93 7.82 22.79 -8.82
C LEU A 93 8.74 24.04 -8.88
N ALA A 94 8.16 25.19 -9.19
CA ALA A 94 8.91 26.45 -9.28
C ALA A 94 9.51 26.85 -7.91
N GLU A 95 8.68 26.82 -6.86
CA GLU A 95 9.03 27.16 -5.49
C GLU A 95 10.07 26.21 -4.87
N ALA A 96 9.91 24.89 -5.10
CA ALA A 96 10.83 23.89 -4.59
C ALA A 96 12.17 23.90 -5.33
N ALA A 97 12.20 24.31 -6.58
CA ALA A 97 13.36 24.25 -7.48
C ALA A 97 14.17 22.95 -7.29
N PRO A 98 13.53 21.76 -7.46
CA PRO A 98 14.11 20.49 -7.06
C PRO A 98 15.22 20.04 -7.99
N GLU A 99 16.13 19.23 -7.45
CA GLU A 99 17.16 18.48 -8.19
C GLU A 99 16.69 17.05 -8.53
N ALA A 100 15.60 16.59 -7.88
CA ALA A 100 14.91 15.35 -8.24
C ALA A 100 13.40 15.54 -8.13
N VAL A 101 12.66 15.00 -9.12
CA VAL A 101 11.20 14.94 -9.16
C VAL A 101 10.78 13.47 -9.18
N ILE A 102 9.94 13.07 -8.25
CA ILE A 102 9.42 11.71 -8.13
C ILE A 102 7.90 11.75 -8.32
N THR A 103 7.38 10.96 -9.25
CA THR A 103 5.94 10.82 -9.47
C THR A 103 5.45 9.47 -8.98
N GLU A 104 4.49 9.47 -8.05
CA GLU A 104 3.92 8.23 -7.52
C GLU A 104 2.92 7.64 -8.51
N LEU A 105 3.23 6.41 -8.96
CA LEU A 105 2.47 5.58 -9.88
C LEU A 105 2.40 6.10 -11.34
N HIS A 106 2.66 7.35 -11.63
CA HIS A 106 2.73 7.85 -13.01
C HIS A 106 4.12 7.55 -13.60
N PRO A 107 4.22 7.03 -14.86
CA PRO A 107 3.19 6.86 -15.87
C PRO A 107 2.50 5.48 -15.91
N PHE A 108 2.77 4.58 -14.98
CA PHE A 108 2.16 3.24 -14.92
C PHE A 108 0.65 3.27 -14.60
N GLY A 109 0.21 4.31 -13.88
CA GLY A 109 -1.18 4.53 -13.50
C GLY A 109 -1.58 6.00 -13.54
N ARG A 110 -2.67 6.36 -12.84
CA ARG A 110 -3.18 7.75 -12.76
C ARG A 110 -3.55 8.36 -14.12
N ARG A 111 -3.99 7.54 -15.06
CA ARG A 111 -4.29 7.98 -16.45
C ARG A 111 -5.29 9.13 -16.54
N VAL A 112 -6.31 9.12 -15.68
CA VAL A 112 -7.30 10.22 -15.59
C VAL A 112 -6.70 11.55 -15.15
N LEU A 113 -5.51 11.53 -14.55
CA LEU A 113 -4.72 12.69 -14.14
C LEU A 113 -3.42 12.85 -14.96
N ALA A 114 -3.29 12.10 -16.07
CA ALA A 114 -2.06 12.13 -16.86
C ALA A 114 -1.66 13.55 -17.28
N GLY A 115 -2.63 14.41 -17.64
CA GLY A 115 -2.33 15.76 -18.07
C GLY A 115 -1.64 16.65 -17.02
N GLU A 116 -1.93 16.47 -15.72
CA GLU A 116 -1.21 17.21 -14.67
C GLU A 116 0.20 16.67 -14.43
N PHE A 117 0.37 15.35 -14.45
CA PHE A 117 1.68 14.72 -14.28
C PHE A 117 2.58 14.91 -15.49
N ASP A 118 2.04 14.80 -16.72
CA ASP A 118 2.78 15.06 -17.95
C ASP A 118 3.26 16.53 -17.96
N ALA A 119 2.42 17.49 -17.56
CA ALA A 119 2.82 18.89 -17.44
C ALA A 119 3.93 19.13 -16.39
N LEU A 120 3.86 18.45 -15.23
CA LEU A 120 4.92 18.48 -14.22
C LEU A 120 6.26 17.98 -14.80
N VAL A 121 6.22 16.83 -15.45
CA VAL A 121 7.41 16.19 -16.04
C VAL A 121 8.00 17.07 -17.16
N GLU A 122 7.17 17.62 -18.04
CA GLU A 122 7.57 18.53 -19.11
C GLU A 122 8.23 19.80 -18.56
N ALA A 123 7.58 20.44 -17.57
CA ALA A 123 8.12 21.63 -16.91
C ALA A 123 9.45 21.32 -16.18
N ALA A 124 9.56 20.15 -15.53
CA ALA A 124 10.79 19.72 -14.89
C ALA A 124 11.92 19.54 -15.91
N ARG A 125 11.65 18.91 -17.07
CA ARG A 125 12.63 18.73 -18.14
C ARG A 125 13.13 20.04 -18.75
N ALA A 126 12.30 21.06 -18.79
CA ALA A 126 12.66 22.38 -19.30
C ALA A 126 13.59 23.18 -18.37
N ARG A 127 13.72 22.79 -17.09
CA ARG A 127 14.58 23.49 -16.12
C ARG A 127 16.07 23.38 -16.45
N ARG A 128 16.81 24.35 -15.96
CA ARG A 128 18.29 24.38 -16.04
C ARG A 128 18.84 24.77 -14.66
N PRO A 129 19.62 23.90 -13.98
CA PRO A 129 19.89 22.52 -14.38
C PRO A 129 18.64 21.65 -14.39
N ARG A 130 18.61 20.63 -15.25
CA ARG A 130 17.51 19.68 -15.36
C ARG A 130 17.54 18.75 -14.13
N PRO A 131 16.43 18.57 -13.40
CA PRO A 131 16.34 17.60 -12.31
C PRO A 131 16.33 16.16 -12.83
N LEU A 132 16.69 15.23 -11.96
CA LEU A 132 16.44 13.80 -12.13
C LEU A 132 14.93 13.55 -12.07
N ILE A 133 14.35 12.79 -13.00
CA ILE A 133 12.91 12.51 -13.05
C ILE A 133 12.69 11.01 -12.90
N LEU A 134 12.01 10.62 -11.81
CA LEU A 134 11.81 9.24 -11.43
C LEU A 134 10.32 8.91 -11.28
N ALA A 135 9.94 7.73 -11.73
CA ALA A 135 8.66 7.12 -11.37
C ALA A 135 8.84 6.28 -10.11
N SER A 136 7.83 6.25 -9.25
CA SER A 136 7.79 5.45 -8.01
C SER A 136 6.63 4.47 -8.09
N VAL A 137 6.89 3.17 -7.92
CA VAL A 137 5.89 2.12 -7.99
C VAL A 137 6.08 1.09 -6.87
N ARG A 138 5.00 0.36 -6.53
CA ARG A 138 5.06 -0.79 -5.63
C ARG A 138 5.67 -2.01 -6.31
N ASP A 139 5.83 -3.09 -5.55
CA ASP A 139 6.26 -4.42 -5.98
C ASP A 139 5.38 -5.02 -7.09
N VAL A 140 4.06 -4.81 -7.01
CA VAL A 140 3.07 -5.32 -7.95
C VAL A 140 2.29 -4.17 -8.59
N LEU A 141 2.13 -4.23 -9.89
CA LEU A 141 1.31 -3.30 -10.67
C LEU A 141 0.12 -4.03 -11.29
N ALA A 142 -1.05 -3.41 -11.25
CA ALA A 142 -2.20 -3.89 -12.01
C ALA A 142 -1.90 -3.80 -13.51
N ARG A 143 -1.78 -4.96 -14.16
CA ARG A 143 -1.50 -5.04 -15.60
C ARG A 143 -2.68 -4.47 -16.39
N PRO A 144 -2.45 -3.53 -17.30
CA PRO A 144 -3.51 -3.04 -18.17
C PRO A 144 -4.03 -4.14 -19.08
N SER A 145 -5.33 -4.20 -19.27
CA SER A 145 -5.98 -5.13 -20.19
C SER A 145 -5.70 -4.83 -21.68
N ARG A 146 -5.23 -3.62 -22.00
CA ARG A 146 -4.96 -3.15 -23.36
C ARG A 146 -3.46 -2.98 -23.57
N PRO A 147 -2.84 -3.72 -24.54
CA PRO A 147 -1.41 -3.61 -24.85
C PRO A 147 -0.94 -2.20 -25.18
N GLU A 148 -1.80 -1.38 -25.84
CA GLU A 148 -1.46 0.00 -26.21
C GLU A 148 -1.15 0.86 -24.98
N ARG A 149 -1.74 0.55 -23.82
CA ARG A 149 -1.47 1.26 -22.57
C ARG A 149 -0.08 0.94 -22.02
N ILE A 150 0.40 -0.28 -22.23
CA ILE A 150 1.76 -0.69 -21.85
C ILE A 150 2.75 0.04 -22.76
N ALA A 151 2.52 0.02 -24.08
CA ALA A 151 3.35 0.74 -25.05
C ALA A 151 3.40 2.25 -24.77
N ALA A 152 2.25 2.88 -24.46
CA ALA A 152 2.20 4.29 -24.10
C ALA A 152 2.96 4.62 -22.81
N THR A 153 2.95 3.72 -21.82
CA THR A 153 3.76 3.86 -20.61
C THR A 153 5.24 3.77 -20.92
N GLY A 154 5.66 2.77 -21.72
CA GLY A 154 7.03 2.62 -22.17
C GLY A 154 7.55 3.85 -22.95
N ALA A 155 6.73 4.39 -23.85
CA ALA A 155 7.06 5.60 -24.60
C ALA A 155 7.26 6.82 -23.69
N ARG A 156 6.39 7.02 -22.67
CA ARG A 156 6.56 8.10 -21.69
C ARG A 156 7.83 7.93 -20.86
N LEU A 157 8.10 6.72 -20.41
CA LEU A 157 9.33 6.41 -19.65
C LEU A 157 10.57 6.72 -20.49
N ALA A 158 10.62 6.24 -21.71
CA ALA A 158 11.74 6.47 -22.61
C ALA A 158 11.96 7.95 -22.92
N ALA A 159 10.87 8.71 -23.10
CA ALA A 159 10.93 10.12 -23.48
C ALA A 159 11.31 11.06 -22.33
N ALA A 160 10.96 10.72 -21.08
CA ALA A 160 10.94 11.73 -20.03
C ALA A 160 11.51 11.30 -18.67
N PHE A 161 11.65 10.02 -18.39
CA PHE A 161 12.08 9.51 -17.09
C PHE A 161 13.52 8.97 -17.14
N ASP A 162 14.26 9.26 -16.07
CA ASP A 162 15.63 8.77 -15.92
C ASP A 162 15.67 7.38 -15.25
N GLY A 163 14.63 7.05 -14.45
CA GLY A 163 14.54 5.75 -13.78
C GLY A 163 13.17 5.47 -13.17
N VAL A 164 13.04 4.26 -12.66
CA VAL A 164 11.84 3.76 -11.97
C VAL A 164 12.27 3.16 -10.62
N LEU A 165 11.79 3.75 -9.54
CA LEU A 165 11.97 3.22 -8.19
C LEU A 165 10.91 2.15 -7.95
N VAL A 166 11.32 0.91 -7.77
CA VAL A 166 10.43 -0.20 -7.44
C VAL A 166 10.56 -0.50 -5.95
N HIS A 167 9.48 -0.27 -5.22
CA HIS A 167 9.46 -0.51 -3.76
C HIS A 167 9.10 -1.97 -3.47
N GLY A 168 10.07 -2.83 -3.64
CA GLY A 168 10.00 -4.27 -3.47
C GLY A 168 11.38 -4.88 -3.53
N ASP A 169 11.45 -6.19 -3.40
CA ASP A 169 12.66 -6.98 -3.47
C ASP A 169 12.61 -7.83 -4.76
N PRO A 170 13.57 -7.66 -5.70
CA PRO A 170 13.58 -8.42 -6.95
C PRO A 170 13.75 -9.92 -6.74
N ASP A 171 14.42 -10.33 -5.66
CA ASP A 171 14.59 -11.75 -5.33
C ASP A 171 13.32 -12.36 -4.75
N LEU A 172 12.44 -11.56 -4.14
CA LEU A 172 11.14 -12.01 -3.65
C LEU A 172 10.08 -11.93 -4.75
N LEU A 173 9.85 -10.74 -5.30
CA LEU A 173 8.80 -10.49 -6.29
C LEU A 173 9.25 -9.43 -7.30
N PRO A 174 9.90 -9.86 -8.40
CA PRO A 174 10.34 -8.92 -9.43
C PRO A 174 9.15 -8.27 -10.14
N LEU A 175 9.29 -7.01 -10.56
CA LEU A 175 8.25 -6.25 -11.27
C LEU A 175 7.72 -7.00 -12.50
N GLY A 176 8.59 -7.79 -13.15
CA GLY A 176 8.25 -8.62 -14.31
C GLY A 176 7.15 -9.65 -14.07
N ALA A 177 6.87 -10.01 -12.82
CA ALA A 177 5.78 -10.92 -12.48
C ALA A 177 4.39 -10.29 -12.70
N SER A 178 4.29 -8.95 -12.66
CA SER A 178 3.02 -8.23 -12.80
C SER A 178 2.97 -7.28 -13.99
N TRP A 179 4.12 -6.80 -14.47
CA TRP A 179 4.23 -5.86 -15.58
C TRP A 179 5.25 -6.33 -16.60
N PRO A 180 4.97 -6.23 -17.93
CA PRO A 180 5.95 -6.57 -18.93
C PRO A 180 7.19 -5.68 -18.81
N VAL A 181 8.35 -6.31 -18.59
CA VAL A 181 9.65 -5.63 -18.45
C VAL A 181 10.52 -6.06 -19.63
N ASP A 182 10.70 -5.15 -20.57
CA ASP A 182 11.68 -5.30 -21.65
C ASP A 182 13.09 -4.84 -21.22
N ALA A 183 14.08 -5.00 -22.07
CA ALA A 183 15.45 -4.61 -21.78
C ALA A 183 15.60 -3.10 -21.48
N ALA A 184 14.81 -2.26 -22.17
CA ALA A 184 14.86 -0.81 -21.98
C ALA A 184 14.29 -0.38 -20.62
N LEU A 185 13.20 -1.01 -20.19
CA LEU A 185 12.64 -0.80 -18.85
C LEU A 185 13.54 -1.41 -17.79
N ALA A 186 14.05 -2.63 -17.98
CA ALA A 186 14.95 -3.32 -17.04
C ALA A 186 16.16 -2.45 -16.67
N ALA A 187 16.78 -1.79 -17.66
CA ALA A 187 17.91 -0.89 -17.47
C ALA A 187 17.59 0.37 -16.63
N ARG A 188 16.30 0.67 -16.42
CA ARG A 188 15.83 1.84 -15.64
C ARG A 188 15.31 1.48 -14.26
N LEU A 189 15.14 0.18 -13.94
CA LEU A 189 14.62 -0.24 -12.64
C LEU A 189 15.68 -0.09 -11.56
N ALA A 190 15.30 0.55 -10.46
CA ALA A 190 16.07 0.60 -9.22
C ALA A 190 15.18 0.08 -8.08
N TYR A 191 15.49 -1.11 -7.58
CA TYR A 191 14.78 -1.67 -6.44
C TYR A 191 15.28 -1.04 -5.14
N THR A 192 14.35 -0.56 -4.31
CA THR A 192 14.66 0.15 -3.06
C THR A 192 14.49 -0.71 -1.82
N GLY A 193 14.09 -1.97 -2.00
CA GLY A 193 13.50 -2.76 -0.93
C GLY A 193 12.08 -2.32 -0.62
N TYR A 194 11.42 -3.04 0.30
CA TYR A 194 10.08 -2.67 0.75
C TYR A 194 10.10 -1.39 1.57
N VAL A 195 9.22 -0.45 1.26
CA VAL A 195 9.06 0.78 2.02
C VAL A 195 8.19 0.52 3.23
N ASP A 196 8.78 0.71 4.39
CA ASP A 196 8.08 0.64 5.66
C ASP A 196 7.33 1.96 5.90
N GLU A 197 6.00 1.91 5.80
CA GLU A 197 5.14 3.08 5.98
C GLU A 197 4.84 3.39 7.45
N ALA A 198 5.11 2.46 8.37
CA ALA A 198 4.94 2.71 9.79
C ALA A 198 5.98 3.69 10.29
N GLU A 199 5.55 4.56 11.18
CA GLU A 199 6.45 5.47 11.88
C GLU A 199 7.29 4.66 12.86
N ALA A 200 8.56 4.41 12.53
CA ALA A 200 9.49 3.90 13.51
C ALA A 200 9.79 5.02 14.51
N PRO A 201 9.68 4.79 15.84
CA PRO A 201 10.15 5.77 16.81
C PRO A 201 11.63 6.05 16.55
N PRO A 202 12.11 7.32 16.76
CA PRO A 202 13.51 7.66 16.60
C PRO A 202 14.40 6.69 17.41
N GLY A 203 15.36 6.06 16.72
CA GLY A 203 16.25 5.08 17.36
C GLY A 203 15.68 3.68 17.53
N ALA A 204 14.53 3.37 16.97
CA ALA A 204 14.01 2.01 16.96
C ALA A 204 14.96 1.10 16.17
N ALA A 205 15.70 0.31 16.89
CA ALA A 205 16.29 -0.93 16.40
C ALA A 205 15.20 -1.84 15.81
N ALA A 206 15.59 -2.89 15.09
CA ALA A 206 14.67 -3.95 14.68
C ALA A 206 13.67 -4.26 15.80
N LEU A 207 12.40 -4.51 15.45
CA LEU A 207 11.40 -4.92 16.45
C LEU A 207 12.04 -5.97 17.35
N PRO A 208 12.01 -5.83 18.68
CA PRO A 208 12.47 -6.90 19.55
C PRO A 208 11.70 -8.15 19.17
N GLY A 209 12.39 -9.27 19.10
CA GLY A 209 11.75 -10.58 18.98
C GLY A 209 10.64 -10.72 20.05
N PRO A 210 9.76 -11.70 19.93
CA PRO A 210 8.70 -11.90 20.90
C PRO A 210 9.31 -11.98 22.31
N ALA A 211 8.78 -11.19 23.24
CA ALA A 211 9.23 -11.17 24.65
C ALA A 211 8.89 -12.49 25.40
N GLY A 212 8.32 -13.48 24.69
CA GLY A 212 7.91 -14.78 25.22
C GLY A 212 7.36 -15.66 24.09
N PRO A 213 6.78 -16.83 24.42
CA PRO A 213 6.17 -17.70 23.42
C PRO A 213 5.03 -16.96 22.69
N ARG A 214 4.99 -17.12 21.38
CA ARG A 214 3.91 -16.56 20.55
C ARG A 214 2.59 -17.25 20.89
N ALA A 215 1.50 -16.48 20.97
CA ALA A 215 0.19 -17.02 21.34
C ALA A 215 -0.94 -16.39 20.54
N GLY A 216 -1.99 -17.17 20.29
CA GLY A 216 -3.23 -16.72 19.67
C GLY A 216 -3.09 -16.35 18.18
N ILE A 217 -4.22 -16.05 17.60
CA ILE A 217 -4.38 -15.71 16.18
C ILE A 217 -4.78 -14.25 16.05
N VAL A 218 -4.07 -13.48 15.23
CA VAL A 218 -4.42 -12.10 14.87
C VAL A 218 -5.01 -12.09 13.47
N VAL A 219 -6.23 -11.56 13.33
CA VAL A 219 -6.93 -11.44 12.04
C VAL A 219 -6.95 -9.99 11.58
N SER A 220 -6.58 -9.73 10.32
CA SER A 220 -6.61 -8.38 9.74
C SER A 220 -7.09 -8.39 8.29
N GLY A 221 -8.19 -7.70 8.01
CA GLY A 221 -8.74 -7.49 6.66
C GLY A 221 -8.38 -6.13 6.04
N GLY A 222 -7.30 -5.49 6.51
CA GLY A 222 -6.92 -4.16 6.04
C GLY A 222 -7.82 -3.03 6.57
N SER A 223 -7.74 -1.84 5.95
CA SER A 223 -8.42 -0.63 6.43
C SER A 223 -9.86 -0.46 5.94
N SER A 224 -10.25 -1.13 4.85
CA SER A 224 -11.53 -0.98 4.17
C SER A 224 -12.54 -2.07 4.50
N ALA A 225 -13.79 -1.89 4.05
CA ALA A 225 -14.86 -2.89 4.18
C ALA A 225 -14.60 -4.19 3.39
N ALA A 226 -13.64 -4.21 2.47
CA ALA A 226 -13.21 -5.42 1.77
C ALA A 226 -12.72 -6.54 2.72
N GLY A 227 -12.38 -6.22 3.96
CA GLY A 227 -12.00 -7.20 4.98
C GLY A 227 -13.19 -7.88 5.69
N LEU A 228 -14.41 -7.38 5.54
CA LEU A 228 -15.58 -7.89 6.28
C LEU A 228 -15.85 -9.39 6.07
N PRO A 229 -15.75 -9.95 4.85
CA PRO A 229 -15.93 -11.39 4.64
C PRO A 229 -14.93 -12.23 5.45
N LEU A 230 -13.66 -11.86 5.44
CA LEU A 230 -12.61 -12.53 6.22
C LEU A 230 -12.88 -12.43 7.73
N GLN A 231 -13.23 -11.25 8.23
CA GLN A 231 -13.50 -11.01 9.65
C GLN A 231 -14.71 -11.82 10.12
N THR A 232 -15.77 -11.86 9.32
CA THR A 232 -16.97 -12.67 9.62
C THR A 232 -16.65 -14.17 9.62
N ALA A 233 -15.91 -14.65 8.62
CA ALA A 233 -15.49 -16.05 8.57
C ALA A 233 -14.59 -16.42 9.76
N ALA A 234 -13.71 -15.53 10.17
CA ALA A 234 -12.80 -15.74 11.31
C ALA A 234 -13.55 -15.88 12.64
N LEU A 235 -14.59 -15.07 12.91
CA LEU A 235 -15.40 -15.23 14.11
C LEU A 235 -16.14 -16.57 14.15
N ARG A 236 -16.68 -17.00 13.01
CA ARG A 236 -17.33 -18.31 12.91
C ARG A 236 -16.32 -19.46 13.01
N ALA A 237 -15.12 -19.31 12.47
CA ALA A 237 -14.04 -20.28 12.62
C ALA A 237 -13.57 -20.38 14.08
N ALA A 238 -13.47 -19.26 14.79
CA ALA A 238 -13.12 -19.24 16.20
C ALA A 238 -14.12 -20.02 17.07
N ALA A 239 -15.41 -19.99 16.72
CA ALA A 239 -16.42 -20.77 17.43
C ALA A 239 -16.27 -22.29 17.24
N LEU A 240 -15.61 -22.74 16.15
CA LEU A 240 -15.35 -24.16 15.87
C LEU A 240 -14.12 -24.70 16.64
N ASP A 241 -13.22 -23.84 17.07
CA ASP A 241 -12.03 -24.23 17.86
C ASP A 241 -11.88 -23.35 19.10
N PRO A 242 -12.55 -23.72 20.21
CA PRO A 242 -12.49 -22.95 21.46
C PRO A 242 -11.10 -22.95 22.11
N GLY A 243 -10.19 -23.84 21.73
CA GLY A 243 -8.85 -23.94 22.28
C GLY A 243 -7.90 -22.84 21.82
N LEU A 244 -8.22 -22.16 20.72
CA LEU A 244 -7.43 -21.06 20.18
C LEU A 244 -8.05 -19.71 20.51
N SER A 245 -7.25 -18.73 20.91
CA SER A 245 -7.70 -17.36 21.11
C SER A 245 -7.54 -16.55 19.82
N TRP A 246 -8.57 -15.78 19.48
CA TRP A 246 -8.63 -14.98 18.26
C TRP A 246 -8.76 -13.48 18.57
N ARG A 247 -8.01 -12.67 17.88
CA ARG A 247 -8.13 -11.21 17.91
C ARG A 247 -8.42 -10.71 16.51
N VAL A 248 -9.61 -10.19 16.29
CA VAL A 248 -10.09 -9.73 14.99
C VAL A 248 -10.02 -8.21 14.94
N LEU A 249 -9.14 -7.69 14.10
CA LEU A 249 -8.93 -6.25 13.91
C LEU A 249 -9.79 -5.75 12.74
N VAL A 250 -10.62 -4.76 13.03
CA VAL A 250 -11.54 -4.16 12.06
C VAL A 250 -11.05 -2.79 11.64
N GLY A 251 -10.88 -2.57 10.34
CA GLY A 251 -10.41 -1.32 9.77
C GLY A 251 -11.23 -0.10 10.19
N ARG A 252 -10.59 1.05 10.36
CA ARG A 252 -11.26 2.28 10.82
C ARG A 252 -12.27 2.83 9.82
N ALA A 253 -12.13 2.51 8.52
CA ALA A 253 -13.08 2.91 7.49
C ALA A 253 -14.31 1.99 7.40
N VAL A 254 -14.35 0.90 8.15
CA VAL A 254 -15.54 0.03 8.25
C VAL A 254 -16.61 0.76 9.06
N PRO A 255 -17.87 0.83 8.57
CA PRO A 255 -18.97 1.47 9.28
C PRO A 255 -19.15 0.97 10.70
N GLU A 256 -19.56 1.85 11.61
CA GLU A 256 -19.72 1.50 13.04
C GLU A 256 -20.76 0.39 13.24
N ALA A 257 -21.83 0.40 12.46
CA ALA A 257 -22.86 -0.65 12.52
C ALA A 257 -22.29 -2.05 12.25
N ASP A 258 -21.41 -2.18 11.23
CA ASP A 258 -20.74 -3.44 10.91
C ASP A 258 -19.75 -3.86 12.01
N PHE A 259 -19.02 -2.91 12.58
CA PHE A 259 -18.14 -3.18 13.71
C PHE A 259 -18.90 -3.69 14.93
N LEU A 260 -19.99 -3.04 15.29
CA LEU A 260 -20.83 -3.43 16.43
C LEU A 260 -21.46 -4.80 16.20
N ARG A 261 -21.90 -5.10 14.97
CA ARG A 261 -22.43 -6.40 14.59
C ARG A 261 -21.36 -7.49 14.78
N LEU A 262 -20.17 -7.32 14.23
CA LEU A 262 -19.06 -8.28 14.41
C LEU A 262 -18.73 -8.50 15.90
N ARG A 263 -18.74 -7.42 16.68
CA ARG A 263 -18.45 -7.49 18.11
C ARG A 263 -19.54 -8.25 18.90
N ALA A 264 -20.80 -8.10 18.51
CA ALA A 264 -21.93 -8.82 19.11
C ALA A 264 -21.96 -10.30 18.75
N GLU A 265 -21.48 -10.67 17.56
CA GLU A 265 -21.40 -12.05 17.05
C GLU A 265 -20.14 -12.79 17.54
N ALA A 266 -19.23 -12.13 18.27
CA ALA A 266 -17.95 -12.71 18.68
C ALA A 266 -18.15 -13.85 19.72
N PRO A 267 -17.59 -15.05 19.46
CA PRO A 267 -17.59 -16.12 20.46
C PRO A 267 -16.66 -15.79 21.64
N PRO A 268 -16.77 -16.49 22.79
CA PRO A 268 -16.00 -16.17 24.00
C PRO A 268 -14.48 -16.16 23.82
N ASN A 269 -13.94 -16.93 22.89
CA ASN A 269 -12.52 -17.02 22.58
C ASN A 269 -12.06 -16.02 21.49
N ALA A 270 -12.95 -15.12 21.03
CA ALA A 270 -12.61 -14.09 20.05
C ALA A 270 -12.86 -12.69 20.59
N ARG A 271 -11.90 -11.79 20.34
CA ARG A 271 -11.99 -10.37 20.69
C ARG A 271 -11.98 -9.52 19.42
N VAL A 272 -13.03 -8.70 19.22
CA VAL A 272 -13.15 -7.76 18.10
C VAL A 272 -12.73 -6.37 18.55
N GLU A 273 -11.76 -5.78 17.85
CA GLU A 273 -11.20 -4.47 18.14
C GLU A 273 -11.06 -3.64 16.85
N ARG A 274 -11.10 -2.31 16.97
CA ARG A 274 -10.69 -1.42 15.87
C ARG A 274 -9.20 -1.58 15.61
N ALA A 275 -8.80 -1.40 14.34
CA ALA A 275 -7.38 -1.42 13.93
C ALA A 275 -6.53 -0.51 14.83
N ARG A 276 -5.41 -1.04 15.29
CA ARG A 276 -4.54 -0.48 16.34
C ARG A 276 -3.23 0.04 15.76
N PRO A 277 -2.65 1.10 16.34
CA PRO A 277 -1.35 1.62 15.90
C PRO A 277 -0.18 0.68 16.22
N ASP A 278 -0.33 -0.20 17.24
CA ASP A 278 0.66 -1.20 17.68
C ASP A 278 0.49 -2.56 16.96
N PHE A 279 -0.08 -2.57 15.76
CA PHE A 279 -0.35 -3.79 14.98
C PHE A 279 0.88 -4.71 14.85
N ARG A 280 2.06 -4.15 14.60
CA ARG A 280 3.32 -4.93 14.53
C ARG A 280 3.69 -5.61 15.84
N ALA A 281 3.49 -4.93 16.96
CA ALA A 281 3.76 -5.53 18.26
C ALA A 281 2.79 -6.69 18.52
N LEU A 282 1.53 -6.57 18.10
CA LEU A 282 0.58 -7.67 18.13
C LEU A 282 1.03 -8.85 17.26
N LEU A 283 1.50 -8.60 16.04
CA LEU A 283 2.03 -9.62 15.15
C LEU A 283 3.28 -10.30 15.75
N ALA A 284 4.18 -9.53 16.34
CA ALA A 284 5.39 -10.09 16.97
C ALA A 284 5.06 -11.09 18.08
N GLY A 285 3.97 -10.89 18.82
CA GLY A 285 3.50 -11.81 19.87
C GLY A 285 2.51 -12.88 19.39
N ALA A 286 2.01 -12.81 18.17
CA ALA A 286 1.00 -13.75 17.66
C ALA A 286 1.64 -15.07 17.20
N ALA A 287 0.99 -16.18 17.48
CA ALA A 287 1.38 -17.49 16.96
C ALA A 287 1.04 -17.62 15.47
N LEU A 288 -0.01 -16.92 14.99
CA LEU A 288 -0.41 -16.90 13.59
C LEU A 288 -1.09 -15.57 13.26
N SER A 289 -0.78 -15.03 12.09
CA SER A 289 -1.59 -13.99 11.44
C SER A 289 -2.49 -14.63 10.38
N VAL A 290 -3.78 -14.28 10.40
CA VAL A 290 -4.71 -14.57 9.31
C VAL A 290 -5.08 -13.23 8.67
N SER A 291 -4.60 -12.96 7.46
CA SER A 291 -4.73 -11.61 6.90
C SER A 291 -4.84 -11.58 5.37
N GLN A 292 -5.37 -10.47 4.86
CA GLN A 292 -5.24 -10.15 3.45
C GLN A 292 -3.78 -9.84 3.09
N ALA A 293 -3.40 -10.05 1.81
CA ALA A 293 -2.03 -9.88 1.33
C ALA A 293 -1.75 -8.47 0.76
N GLY A 294 -2.30 -7.43 1.40
CA GLY A 294 -2.00 -6.04 1.06
C GLY A 294 -0.51 -5.72 1.29
N TYR A 295 0.04 -4.78 0.50
CA TYR A 295 1.46 -4.40 0.58
C TYR A 295 1.94 -4.15 2.02
N ASN A 296 1.26 -3.26 2.76
CA ASN A 296 1.68 -2.92 4.12
C ASN A 296 1.56 -4.08 5.10
N THR A 297 0.51 -4.90 4.96
CA THR A 297 0.35 -6.10 5.79
C THR A 297 1.51 -7.08 5.58
N VAL A 298 1.94 -7.26 4.33
CA VAL A 298 3.09 -8.13 4.03
C VAL A 298 4.38 -7.54 4.60
N VAL A 299 4.60 -6.23 4.50
CA VAL A 299 5.75 -5.57 5.15
C VAL A 299 5.73 -5.80 6.66
N ASP A 300 4.56 -5.65 7.31
CA ASP A 300 4.40 -5.88 8.74
C ASP A 300 4.67 -7.34 9.14
N LEU A 301 4.23 -8.31 8.32
CA LEU A 301 4.49 -9.73 8.51
C LEU A 301 5.98 -10.06 8.39
N LEU A 302 6.63 -9.59 7.32
CA LEU A 302 8.06 -9.81 7.10
C LEU A 302 8.91 -9.19 8.22
N ARG A 303 8.54 -7.99 8.70
CA ARG A 303 9.22 -7.30 9.80
C ARG A 303 9.02 -7.97 11.15
N SER A 304 7.84 -8.52 11.42
CA SER A 304 7.53 -9.20 12.69
C SER A 304 7.96 -10.66 12.73
N GLY A 305 8.25 -11.26 11.57
CA GLY A 305 8.50 -12.71 11.46
C GLY A 305 7.30 -13.54 11.92
N CYS A 306 6.07 -12.99 11.88
CA CYS A 306 4.88 -13.71 12.29
C CYS A 306 4.50 -14.75 11.24
N PRO A 307 4.28 -16.02 11.62
CA PRO A 307 3.70 -17.02 10.72
C PRO A 307 2.39 -16.51 10.14
N ALA A 308 2.14 -16.75 8.86
CA ALA A 308 0.99 -16.16 8.17
C ALA A 308 0.18 -17.17 7.37
N LEU A 309 -1.14 -17.09 7.50
CA LEU A 309 -2.14 -17.61 6.57
C LEU A 309 -2.74 -16.42 5.81
N LEU A 310 -2.44 -16.29 4.54
CA LEU A 310 -2.90 -15.21 3.70
C LEU A 310 -4.20 -15.59 2.99
N VAL A 311 -5.19 -14.71 3.08
CA VAL A 311 -6.46 -14.79 2.35
C VAL A 311 -6.51 -13.58 1.42
N PRO A 312 -5.98 -13.69 0.19
CA PRO A 312 -5.91 -12.56 -0.71
C PRO A 312 -7.30 -12.09 -1.10
N PHE A 313 -7.51 -10.77 -1.15
CA PHE A 313 -8.73 -10.18 -1.69
C PHE A 313 -8.70 -10.29 -3.22
N GLU A 314 -9.73 -10.89 -3.81
CA GLU A 314 -9.80 -11.22 -5.24
C GLU A 314 -11.04 -10.64 -5.94
N ALA A 315 -11.84 -9.79 -5.25
CA ALA A 315 -13.06 -9.25 -5.85
C ALA A 315 -12.77 -8.38 -7.08
N GLY A 316 -13.57 -8.55 -8.12
CA GLY A 316 -13.41 -7.84 -9.38
C GLY A 316 -12.23 -8.38 -10.21
N HIS A 317 -11.27 -7.53 -10.52
CA HIS A 317 -10.06 -7.88 -11.27
C HIS A 317 -8.79 -7.65 -10.42
N GLU A 318 -8.92 -7.72 -9.08
CA GLU A 318 -7.78 -7.55 -8.19
C GLU A 318 -6.89 -8.81 -8.23
N THR A 319 -5.66 -8.65 -8.62
CA THR A 319 -4.69 -9.75 -8.73
C THR A 319 -3.42 -9.51 -7.93
N GLU A 320 -3.23 -8.29 -7.41
CA GLU A 320 -2.00 -7.91 -6.71
C GLU A 320 -1.80 -8.73 -5.43
N GLN A 321 -2.87 -8.90 -4.65
CA GLN A 321 -2.81 -9.63 -3.39
C GLN A 321 -2.59 -11.12 -3.61
N ARG A 322 -3.24 -11.69 -4.61
CA ARG A 322 -3.04 -13.10 -4.98
C ARG A 322 -1.60 -13.38 -5.37
N LEU A 323 -1.06 -12.61 -6.31
CA LEU A 323 0.32 -12.77 -6.77
C LEU A 323 1.31 -12.69 -5.61
N ARG A 324 1.12 -11.72 -4.71
CA ARG A 324 1.99 -11.53 -3.54
C ARG A 324 1.87 -12.70 -2.57
N ALA A 325 0.65 -13.16 -2.27
CA ALA A 325 0.40 -14.30 -1.38
C ALA A 325 1.02 -15.60 -1.91
N GLU A 326 0.79 -15.91 -3.20
CA GLU A 326 1.34 -17.10 -3.86
C GLU A 326 2.87 -17.07 -3.89
N THR A 327 3.47 -15.91 -4.15
CA THR A 327 4.94 -15.74 -4.12
C THR A 327 5.51 -16.02 -2.74
N LEU A 328 4.90 -15.50 -1.68
CA LEU A 328 5.32 -15.77 -0.30
C LEU A 328 5.16 -17.25 0.06
N ALA A 329 4.06 -17.88 -0.37
CA ALA A 329 3.81 -19.29 -0.13
C ALA A 329 4.83 -20.20 -0.86
N ALA A 330 5.16 -19.89 -2.11
CA ALA A 330 6.16 -20.63 -2.88
C ALA A 330 7.55 -20.62 -2.21
N ARG A 331 7.83 -19.61 -1.38
CA ARG A 331 9.07 -19.48 -0.59
C ARG A 331 8.97 -20.00 0.84
N GLY A 332 7.81 -20.57 1.20
CA GLY A 332 7.59 -21.09 2.55
C GLY A 332 7.39 -20.00 3.62
N LEU A 333 7.25 -18.74 3.22
CA LEU A 333 7.09 -17.59 4.14
C LEU A 333 5.64 -17.40 4.62
N ALA A 334 4.67 -18.00 3.93
CA ALA A 334 3.25 -17.97 4.30
C ALA A 334 2.52 -19.21 3.80
N ARG A 335 1.27 -19.37 4.24
CA ARG A 335 0.28 -20.25 3.60
C ARG A 335 -0.81 -19.40 2.95
N VAL A 336 -1.51 -19.96 1.96
CA VAL A 336 -2.59 -19.25 1.26
C VAL A 336 -3.87 -20.06 1.35
N LEU A 337 -4.94 -19.35 1.65
CA LEU A 337 -6.32 -19.82 1.49
C LEU A 337 -6.99 -18.90 0.46
N PRO A 338 -7.32 -19.37 -0.76
CA PRO A 338 -7.99 -18.56 -1.76
C PRO A 338 -9.32 -17.99 -1.24
N GLU A 339 -9.67 -16.76 -1.63
CA GLU A 339 -10.93 -16.13 -1.19
C GLU A 339 -12.16 -16.97 -1.60
N ALA A 340 -12.11 -17.63 -2.75
CA ALA A 340 -13.18 -18.52 -3.20
C ALA A 340 -13.42 -19.74 -2.29
N GLU A 341 -12.42 -20.13 -1.48
CA GLU A 341 -12.51 -21.21 -0.51
C GLU A 341 -12.80 -20.72 0.91
N LEU A 342 -12.99 -19.40 1.09
CA LEU A 342 -13.20 -18.80 2.39
C LEU A 342 -14.55 -19.21 2.99
N GLY A 343 -14.48 -20.09 3.96
CA GLY A 343 -15.63 -20.52 4.77
C GLY A 343 -15.17 -20.83 6.20
N PRO A 344 -16.07 -20.84 7.21
CA PRO A 344 -15.70 -21.01 8.60
C PRO A 344 -14.91 -22.29 8.88
N ALA A 345 -15.38 -23.44 8.43
CA ALA A 345 -14.69 -24.73 8.63
C ALA A 345 -13.34 -24.76 7.92
N ARG A 346 -13.31 -24.35 6.64
CA ARG A 346 -12.09 -24.33 5.84
C ARG A 346 -11.03 -23.39 6.44
N LEU A 347 -11.47 -22.23 6.97
CA LEU A 347 -10.56 -21.28 7.64
C LEU A 347 -10.06 -21.85 8.97
N ALA A 348 -10.91 -22.51 9.76
CA ALA A 348 -10.49 -23.14 11.02
C ALA A 348 -9.44 -24.24 10.76
N ASP A 349 -9.66 -25.13 9.81
CA ASP A 349 -8.72 -26.19 9.43
C ASP A 349 -7.39 -25.61 8.93
N ALA A 350 -7.45 -24.62 8.06
CA ALA A 350 -6.25 -23.97 7.51
C ALA A 350 -5.47 -23.22 8.60
N ALA A 351 -6.13 -22.56 9.53
CA ALA A 351 -5.52 -21.86 10.66
C ALA A 351 -4.89 -22.85 11.64
N ALA A 352 -5.56 -23.92 12.01
CA ALA A 352 -5.02 -24.97 12.87
C ALA A 352 -3.78 -25.62 12.26
N ALA A 353 -3.82 -25.97 10.96
CA ALA A 353 -2.67 -26.53 10.24
C ALA A 353 -1.48 -25.55 10.12
N ALA A 354 -1.75 -24.26 9.95
CA ALA A 354 -0.70 -23.21 9.90
C ALA A 354 -0.10 -22.99 11.30
N HIS A 355 -0.93 -22.96 12.32
CA HIS A 355 -0.51 -22.81 13.73
C HIS A 355 0.36 -23.99 14.19
N ALA A 356 -0.06 -25.23 13.93
CA ALA A 356 0.71 -26.42 14.30
C ALA A 356 2.10 -26.46 13.64
N ARG A 357 2.21 -26.06 12.37
CA ARG A 357 3.50 -25.96 11.68
C ARG A 357 4.39 -24.86 12.26
N ALA A 358 3.82 -23.73 12.64
CA ALA A 358 4.57 -22.63 13.24
C ALA A 358 5.13 -22.98 14.62
N ALA A 359 4.45 -23.86 15.36
CA ALA A 359 4.91 -24.38 16.66
C ALA A 359 6.01 -25.45 16.54
N ALA A 360 6.21 -26.01 15.34
CA ALA A 360 7.22 -27.04 15.06
C ALA A 360 8.54 -26.46 14.53
N LEU A 361 8.60 -25.17 14.25
CA LEU A 361 9.80 -24.43 13.82
C LEU A 361 10.42 -23.66 14.96
#